data_86db18ec8c0d373305cbeaae718a66db
#
_entry.id   86db18ec8c0d373305cbeaae718a66db
#
_cell.length_a   1.000
_cell.length_b   1.000
_cell.length_c   1.000
_cell.angle_alpha   90.00
_cell.angle_beta   90.00
_cell.angle_gamma   90.00
#
_symmetry.space_group_name_H-M   'P 1'
#
loop_
_entity.id
_entity.type
_entity.pdbx_description
1 polymer ?
#
loop_
_entity_poly.entity_id
_entity_poly.type
_entity_poly.pdbx_seq_one_letter_code
_entity_poly.pdbx_strand_id
1 'polypeptide(L)'
;MFGLEALDLARIQFAFTISFHILFPAITIGLASYLAVLEGLWLKTRDDTYRDLYHFWSKIFAVNFGMGVVSGLVMAYQFGTNWSRFSDFAGAVTGPLLTYEVLTAFFLEAGFLGVMLFGWNRVGRGLHFFATVMVAIGTLISTFWILSSNSWMQTPQGYEIIDGRVIPVDWLAVVFNPSFPYRLLHMSTAAFVATAFFVGSSAAWHLLRGRDTPAIRRMLSMAMWMALLVAPIQAVIGDFHGLNTLKHQPAKIAAIEGHWENVGNEPTPLILFGWPDMKEERTKFAVEIPYLGSLILTHSLTDQVPALKEFPPEDRPNSTIVFWSFRVMVGLGLLMIFTGLCSLLLRRKDRIYQSRPFLHMVLWMGPSGLIAILAGWFTTEIGRQPWVVYGLMRTADASSGHSFAQMSITLVLFVVVYFALFGAGLSYMMRLVRKGPEAHEAEPSDGGPGQKRTPARPLSAADDGEDVDTTDRSNKGN
;
A
#
# COMPACT_ATOMS: atom_id res chain seq x y z
N MET A 1 1.00 -34.37 10.97
CA MET A 1 1.37 -33.30 10.03
C MET A 1 0.08 -32.72 9.48
N PHE A 2 0.00 -31.42 9.30
CA PHE A 2 -1.23 -30.61 9.10
C PHE A 2 -2.00 -30.86 7.80
N GLY A 3 -1.84 -31.96 7.07
CA GLY A 3 -2.56 -32.25 5.82
C GLY A 3 -2.34 -31.21 4.70
N LEU A 4 -1.27 -30.39 4.77
CA LEU A 4 -0.94 -29.40 3.77
C LEU A 4 -0.27 -30.05 2.56
N GLU A 5 -0.65 -29.58 1.38
CA GLU A 5 -0.06 -29.99 0.11
C GLU A 5 0.99 -28.96 -0.39
N ALA A 6 1.77 -29.31 -1.40
CA ALA A 6 2.76 -28.40 -1.99
C ALA A 6 2.10 -27.11 -2.54
N LEU A 7 0.89 -27.22 -3.06
CA LEU A 7 0.10 -26.09 -3.53
C LEU A 7 -0.21 -25.10 -2.39
N ASP A 8 -0.56 -25.61 -1.20
CA ASP A 8 -0.86 -24.74 -0.05
C ASP A 8 0.37 -23.95 0.38
N LEU A 9 1.55 -24.61 0.38
CA LEU A 9 2.81 -23.95 0.70
C LEU A 9 3.17 -22.87 -0.35
N ALA A 10 2.93 -23.14 -1.64
CA ALA A 10 3.14 -22.17 -2.70
C ALA A 10 2.22 -20.94 -2.52
N ARG A 11 0.95 -21.17 -2.15
CA ARG A 11 -0.01 -20.09 -1.85
C ARG A 11 0.40 -19.29 -0.61
N ILE A 12 0.83 -19.95 0.46
CA ILE A 12 1.31 -19.28 1.68
C ILE A 12 2.55 -18.44 1.37
N GLN A 13 3.50 -18.99 0.61
CA GLN A 13 4.71 -18.26 0.20
C GLN A 13 4.39 -17.02 -0.63
N PHE A 14 3.49 -17.15 -1.60
CA PHE A 14 3.07 -16.00 -2.41
C PHE A 14 2.32 -14.96 -1.58
N ALA A 15 1.37 -15.39 -0.73
CA ALA A 15 0.63 -14.51 0.16
C ALA A 15 1.56 -13.74 1.11
N PHE A 16 2.58 -14.41 1.65
CA PHE A 16 3.61 -13.78 2.47
C PHE A 16 4.39 -12.72 1.69
N THR A 17 4.90 -13.08 0.51
CA THR A 17 5.72 -12.18 -0.32
C THR A 17 4.93 -10.95 -0.77
N ILE A 18 3.71 -11.13 -1.28
CA ILE A 18 2.89 -10.01 -1.76
C ILE A 18 2.44 -9.11 -0.60
N SER A 19 2.15 -9.68 0.58
CA SER A 19 1.77 -8.90 1.75
C SER A 19 2.91 -7.99 2.23
N PHE A 20 4.15 -8.49 2.19
CA PHE A 20 5.32 -7.64 2.46
C PHE A 20 5.53 -6.60 1.36
N HIS A 21 5.47 -7.03 0.09
CA HIS A 21 5.75 -6.12 -1.02
C HIS A 21 4.79 -4.94 -1.06
N ILE A 22 3.50 -5.16 -0.90
CA ILE A 22 2.46 -4.13 -1.09
C ILE A 22 2.56 -2.97 -0.09
N LEU A 23 3.16 -3.21 1.09
CA LEU A 23 3.32 -2.19 2.13
C LEU A 23 4.29 -1.07 1.69
N PHE A 24 5.36 -1.41 0.98
CA PHE A 24 6.37 -0.44 0.57
C PHE A 24 5.89 0.47 -0.55
N PRO A 25 5.35 -0.02 -1.69
CA PRO A 25 4.75 0.82 -2.71
C PRO A 25 3.65 1.73 -2.17
N ALA A 26 2.80 1.25 -1.26
CA ALA A 26 1.75 2.05 -0.65
C ALA A 26 2.30 3.32 0.04
N ILE A 27 3.38 3.18 0.80
CA ILE A 27 4.05 4.34 1.41
C ILE A 27 4.83 5.14 0.35
N THR A 28 5.49 4.48 -0.60
CA THR A 28 6.30 5.14 -1.64
C THR A 28 5.47 6.09 -2.49
N ILE A 29 4.29 5.65 -2.96
CA ILE A 29 3.37 6.45 -3.80
C ILE A 29 2.98 7.74 -3.09
N GLY A 30 2.46 7.62 -1.86
CA GLY A 30 2.00 8.79 -1.13
C GLY A 30 3.15 9.68 -0.67
N LEU A 31 4.28 9.10 -0.27
CA LEU A 31 5.43 9.86 0.22
C LEU A 31 6.18 10.60 -0.91
N ALA A 32 6.31 10.00 -2.11
CA ALA A 32 6.87 10.68 -3.28
C ALA A 32 6.05 11.95 -3.63
N SER A 33 4.73 11.82 -3.66
CA SER A 33 3.82 12.94 -3.90
C SER A 33 3.90 13.99 -2.77
N TYR A 34 4.02 13.54 -1.52
CA TYR A 34 4.19 14.43 -0.38
C TYR A 34 5.51 15.22 -0.46
N LEU A 35 6.61 14.59 -0.88
CA LEU A 35 7.90 15.24 -1.11
C LEU A 35 7.82 16.28 -2.23
N ALA A 36 7.14 15.98 -3.34
CA ALA A 36 6.91 16.95 -4.40
C ALA A 36 6.12 18.18 -3.91
N VAL A 37 5.11 17.97 -3.06
CA VAL A 37 4.36 19.07 -2.43
C VAL A 37 5.24 19.87 -1.47
N LEU A 38 6.05 19.25 -0.64
CA LEU A 38 6.97 19.93 0.28
C LEU A 38 7.98 20.83 -0.48
N GLU A 39 8.60 20.27 -1.50
CA GLU A 39 9.57 21.03 -2.32
C GLU A 39 8.89 22.16 -3.09
N GLY A 40 7.73 21.92 -3.69
CA GLY A 40 6.94 22.95 -4.36
C GLY A 40 6.52 24.09 -3.42
N LEU A 41 6.11 23.77 -2.18
CA LEU A 41 5.79 24.78 -1.16
C LEU A 41 7.03 25.55 -0.72
N TRP A 42 8.18 24.91 -0.53
CA TRP A 42 9.43 25.59 -0.26
C TRP A 42 9.83 26.53 -1.39
N LEU A 43 9.74 26.10 -2.64
CA LEU A 43 10.04 26.95 -3.80
C LEU A 43 9.14 28.20 -3.87
N LYS A 44 7.86 28.03 -3.49
CA LYS A 44 6.86 29.11 -3.52
C LYS A 44 6.99 30.06 -2.33
N THR A 45 7.15 29.54 -1.12
CA THR A 45 7.05 30.32 0.13
C THR A 45 8.40 30.74 0.67
N ARG A 46 9.47 30.02 0.33
CA ARG A 46 10.81 30.18 0.90
C ARG A 46 10.85 29.93 2.42
N ASP A 47 9.87 29.21 2.96
CA ASP A 47 9.84 28.78 4.35
C ASP A 47 10.70 27.50 4.48
N ASP A 48 11.83 27.61 5.17
CA ASP A 48 12.81 26.55 5.34
C ASP A 48 12.23 25.32 6.10
N THR A 49 11.13 25.50 6.82
CA THR A 49 10.40 24.39 7.43
C THR A 49 10.02 23.30 6.42
N TYR A 50 9.62 23.68 5.21
CA TYR A 50 9.28 22.71 4.15
C TYR A 50 10.53 22.01 3.60
N ARG A 51 11.67 22.72 3.51
CA ARG A 51 12.95 22.13 3.12
C ARG A 51 13.42 21.09 4.15
N ASP A 52 13.38 21.43 5.42
CA ASP A 52 13.79 20.54 6.50
C ASP A 52 12.93 19.27 6.54
N LEU A 53 11.61 19.41 6.33
CA LEU A 53 10.70 18.27 6.18
C LEU A 53 11.00 17.44 4.93
N TYR A 54 11.34 18.09 3.81
CA TYR A 54 11.74 17.39 2.59
C TYR A 54 12.97 16.51 2.84
N HIS A 55 14.03 17.05 3.42
CA HIS A 55 15.25 16.30 3.72
C HIS A 55 15.01 15.17 4.72
N PHE A 56 14.16 15.38 5.71
CA PHE A 56 13.79 14.34 6.65
C PHE A 56 13.06 13.19 5.95
N TRP A 57 12.02 13.48 5.19
CA TRP A 57 11.21 12.47 4.56
C TRP A 57 11.87 11.81 3.35
N SER A 58 12.77 12.50 2.64
CA SER A 58 13.53 11.91 1.53
C SER A 58 14.46 10.76 1.98
N LYS A 59 15.05 10.84 3.18
CA LYS A 59 15.84 9.75 3.77
C LYS A 59 14.97 8.51 4.03
N ILE A 60 13.79 8.71 4.60
CA ILE A 60 12.82 7.63 4.86
C ILE A 60 12.30 7.04 3.55
N PHE A 61 11.98 7.89 2.59
CA PHE A 61 11.57 7.49 1.24
C PHE A 61 12.61 6.58 0.57
N ALA A 62 13.89 6.96 0.61
CA ALA A 62 14.97 6.18 -0.02
C ALA A 62 15.06 4.75 0.54
N VAL A 63 14.94 4.59 1.86
CA VAL A 63 14.95 3.26 2.50
C VAL A 63 13.71 2.46 2.10
N ASN A 64 12.53 3.09 2.17
CA ASN A 64 11.27 2.44 1.82
C ASN A 64 11.22 2.03 0.35
N PHE A 65 11.68 2.90 -0.55
CA PHE A 65 11.78 2.62 -1.99
C PHE A 65 12.70 1.42 -2.26
N GLY A 66 13.90 1.41 -1.66
CA GLY A 66 14.84 0.29 -1.80
C GLY A 66 14.26 -1.05 -1.34
N MET A 67 13.53 -1.06 -0.21
CA MET A 67 12.81 -2.25 0.26
C MET A 67 11.71 -2.68 -0.73
N GLY A 68 10.99 -1.73 -1.30
CA GLY A 68 9.98 -1.99 -2.33
C GLY A 68 10.57 -2.67 -3.57
N VAL A 69 11.67 -2.14 -4.11
CA VAL A 69 12.36 -2.71 -5.28
C VAL A 69 12.82 -4.14 -5.01
N VAL A 70 13.49 -4.39 -3.88
CA VAL A 70 13.97 -5.74 -3.53
C VAL A 70 12.81 -6.73 -3.43
N SER A 71 11.73 -6.38 -2.73
CA SER A 71 10.58 -7.27 -2.58
C SER A 71 9.83 -7.48 -3.90
N GLY A 72 9.79 -6.48 -4.79
CA GLY A 72 9.19 -6.57 -6.13
C GLY A 72 9.93 -7.53 -7.05
N LEU A 73 11.25 -7.49 -7.05
CA LEU A 73 12.08 -8.44 -7.81
C LEU A 73 11.81 -9.88 -7.36
N VAL A 74 11.74 -10.13 -6.06
CA VAL A 74 11.42 -11.46 -5.52
C VAL A 74 10.03 -11.92 -5.95
N MET A 75 9.04 -11.03 -5.94
CA MET A 75 7.69 -11.34 -6.39
C MET A 75 7.66 -11.70 -7.90
N ALA A 76 8.36 -10.93 -8.73
CA ALA A 76 8.45 -11.22 -10.18
C ALA A 76 9.07 -12.60 -10.45
N TYR A 77 10.07 -12.98 -9.66
CA TYR A 77 10.66 -14.32 -9.75
C TYR A 77 9.67 -15.45 -9.46
N GLN A 78 8.76 -15.26 -8.51
CA GLN A 78 7.78 -16.30 -8.14
C GLN A 78 6.79 -16.62 -9.26
N PHE A 79 6.51 -15.70 -10.19
CA PHE A 79 5.66 -16.00 -11.34
C PHE A 79 6.28 -17.08 -12.24
N GLY A 80 7.61 -17.06 -12.46
CA GLY A 80 8.29 -18.08 -13.23
C GLY A 80 8.60 -19.36 -12.45
N THR A 81 8.90 -19.25 -11.15
CA THR A 81 9.32 -20.41 -10.34
C THR A 81 8.14 -21.19 -9.77
N ASN A 82 7.22 -20.53 -9.07
CA ASN A 82 6.14 -21.20 -8.34
C ASN A 82 4.84 -21.32 -9.16
N TRP A 83 4.65 -20.43 -10.14
CA TRP A 83 3.42 -20.27 -10.91
C TRP A 83 3.67 -20.33 -12.42
N SER A 84 4.56 -21.26 -12.87
CA SER A 84 4.98 -21.35 -14.27
C SER A 84 3.83 -21.68 -15.22
N ARG A 85 2.85 -22.49 -14.80
CA ARG A 85 1.67 -22.79 -15.63
C ARG A 85 0.79 -21.56 -15.83
N PHE A 86 0.62 -20.73 -14.80
CA PHE A 86 -0.02 -19.43 -14.94
C PHE A 86 0.74 -18.53 -15.92
N SER A 87 2.07 -18.48 -15.80
CA SER A 87 2.91 -17.68 -16.70
C SER A 87 2.86 -18.19 -18.14
N ASP A 88 2.76 -19.49 -18.37
CA ASP A 88 2.57 -20.07 -19.72
C ASP A 88 1.18 -19.74 -20.27
N PHE A 89 0.13 -19.84 -19.45
CA PHE A 89 -1.26 -19.56 -19.84
C PHE A 89 -1.54 -18.10 -20.13
N ALA A 90 -1.18 -17.19 -19.21
CA ALA A 90 -1.54 -15.76 -19.25
C ALA A 90 -0.37 -14.83 -19.59
N GLY A 91 0.83 -15.37 -19.81
CA GLY A 91 2.06 -14.59 -19.97
C GLY A 91 2.08 -13.65 -21.17
N ALA A 92 1.36 -13.99 -22.25
CA ALA A 92 1.24 -13.11 -23.41
C ALA A 92 0.49 -11.80 -23.10
N VAL A 93 -0.34 -11.77 -22.04
CA VAL A 93 -1.01 -10.57 -21.54
C VAL A 93 -0.23 -9.96 -20.38
N THR A 94 0.03 -10.72 -19.32
CA THR A 94 0.64 -10.19 -18.09
C THR A 94 2.11 -9.80 -18.26
N GLY A 95 2.85 -10.51 -19.08
CA GLY A 95 4.27 -10.25 -19.35
C GLY A 95 4.55 -8.86 -19.93
N PRO A 96 3.90 -8.46 -21.04
CA PRO A 96 4.04 -7.10 -21.56
C PRO A 96 3.64 -6.01 -20.57
N LEU A 97 2.55 -6.18 -19.81
CA LEU A 97 2.12 -5.19 -18.81
C LEU A 97 3.16 -4.99 -17.72
N LEU A 98 3.73 -6.07 -17.18
CA LEU A 98 4.82 -6.01 -16.20
C LEU A 98 6.12 -5.45 -16.81
N THR A 99 6.40 -5.75 -18.10
CA THR A 99 7.56 -5.19 -18.80
C THR A 99 7.41 -3.67 -18.99
N TYR A 100 6.22 -3.19 -19.36
CA TYR A 100 5.96 -1.75 -19.47
C TYR A 100 6.08 -1.04 -18.13
N GLU A 101 5.72 -1.67 -17.02
CA GLU A 101 5.98 -1.13 -15.69
C GLU A 101 7.47 -0.86 -15.49
N VAL A 102 8.33 -1.86 -15.77
CA VAL A 102 9.78 -1.69 -15.62
C VAL A 102 10.31 -0.59 -16.56
N LEU A 103 9.90 -0.60 -17.84
CA LEU A 103 10.44 0.32 -18.85
C LEU A 103 9.98 1.77 -18.64
N THR A 104 8.73 1.99 -18.26
CA THR A 104 8.16 3.36 -18.21
C THR A 104 8.12 3.95 -16.81
N ALA A 105 8.10 3.13 -15.77
CA ALA A 105 8.05 3.59 -14.39
C ALA A 105 9.39 3.42 -13.68
N PHE A 106 9.89 2.18 -13.54
CA PHE A 106 11.11 1.94 -12.78
C PHE A 106 12.34 2.64 -13.36
N PHE A 107 12.52 2.66 -14.68
CA PHE A 107 13.62 3.43 -15.29
C PHE A 107 13.46 4.93 -15.14
N LEU A 108 12.23 5.46 -15.19
CA LEU A 108 11.94 6.86 -14.89
C LEU A 108 12.30 7.19 -13.43
N GLU A 109 11.84 6.38 -12.49
CA GLU A 109 12.14 6.54 -11.07
C GLU A 109 13.64 6.46 -10.80
N ALA A 110 14.31 5.39 -11.25
CA ALA A 110 15.74 5.17 -11.03
C ALA A 110 16.59 6.30 -11.64
N GLY A 111 16.22 6.80 -12.83
CA GLY A 111 16.93 7.89 -13.50
C GLY A 111 16.85 9.20 -12.72
N PHE A 112 15.71 9.55 -12.18
CA PHE A 112 15.53 10.81 -11.44
C PHE A 112 15.79 10.70 -9.94
N LEU A 113 15.72 9.50 -9.36
CA LEU A 113 15.98 9.25 -7.95
C LEU A 113 17.36 9.73 -7.50
N GLY A 114 18.38 9.50 -8.33
CA GLY A 114 19.73 9.98 -8.07
C GLY A 114 19.82 11.51 -7.95
N VAL A 115 19.11 12.22 -8.83
CA VAL A 115 19.02 13.70 -8.78
C VAL A 115 18.23 14.15 -7.55
N MET A 116 17.10 13.51 -7.27
CA MET A 116 16.23 13.80 -6.13
C MET A 116 16.95 13.61 -4.78
N LEU A 117 17.76 12.58 -4.62
CA LEU A 117 18.42 12.27 -3.35
C LEU A 117 19.78 12.96 -3.18
N PHE A 118 20.52 13.20 -4.27
CA PHE A 118 21.90 13.67 -4.23
C PHE A 118 22.15 14.99 -4.97
N GLY A 119 21.11 15.50 -5.66
CA GLY A 119 21.21 16.66 -6.54
C GLY A 119 21.04 18.01 -5.85
N TRP A 120 20.57 18.06 -4.60
CA TRP A 120 20.15 19.28 -3.92
C TRP A 120 21.10 20.47 -4.10
N ASN A 121 22.42 20.25 -3.87
CA ASN A 121 23.47 21.27 -4.01
C ASN A 121 24.27 21.13 -5.32
N ARG A 122 23.84 20.28 -6.26
CA ARG A 122 24.58 19.98 -7.49
C ARG A 122 23.88 20.44 -8.75
N VAL A 123 22.54 20.54 -8.70
CA VAL A 123 21.71 20.97 -9.84
C VAL A 123 20.89 22.20 -9.45
N GLY A 124 20.40 22.94 -10.46
CA GLY A 124 19.50 24.05 -10.20
C GLY A 124 18.18 23.61 -9.58
N ARG A 125 17.57 24.47 -8.74
CA ARG A 125 16.31 24.20 -8.00
C ARG A 125 15.17 23.70 -8.89
N GLY A 126 15.04 24.27 -10.10
CA GLY A 126 14.00 23.83 -11.05
C GLY A 126 14.19 22.39 -11.54
N LEU A 127 15.45 22.01 -11.86
CA LEU A 127 15.75 20.63 -12.27
C LEU A 127 15.58 19.63 -11.11
N HIS A 128 15.94 20.06 -9.90
CA HIS A 128 15.74 19.21 -8.70
C HIS A 128 14.25 18.95 -8.46
N PHE A 129 13.43 20.01 -8.47
CA PHE A 129 11.98 19.88 -8.34
C PHE A 129 11.36 19.03 -9.45
N PHE A 130 11.80 19.24 -10.70
CA PHE A 130 11.38 18.42 -11.82
C PHE A 130 11.70 16.93 -11.57
N ALA A 131 12.89 16.62 -11.07
CA ALA A 131 13.26 15.23 -10.72
C ALA A 131 12.36 14.63 -9.64
N THR A 132 12.06 15.40 -8.58
CA THR A 132 11.14 14.96 -7.51
C THR A 132 9.72 14.68 -8.06
N VAL A 133 9.23 15.55 -8.95
CA VAL A 133 7.92 15.34 -9.61
C VAL A 133 7.95 14.11 -10.52
N MET A 134 9.05 13.89 -11.27
CA MET A 134 9.17 12.71 -12.13
C MET A 134 9.20 11.41 -11.33
N VAL A 135 9.85 11.38 -10.17
CA VAL A 135 9.78 10.22 -9.26
C VAL A 135 8.34 10.00 -8.78
N ALA A 136 7.63 11.05 -8.38
CA ALA A 136 6.23 10.93 -7.97
C ALA A 136 5.31 10.43 -9.10
N ILE A 137 5.51 10.91 -10.33
CA ILE A 137 4.77 10.43 -11.51
C ILE A 137 5.14 8.98 -11.80
N GLY A 138 6.42 8.59 -11.70
CA GLY A 138 6.90 7.23 -11.89
C GLY A 138 6.17 6.24 -10.99
N THR A 139 6.02 6.57 -9.69
CA THR A 139 5.28 5.69 -8.75
C THR A 139 3.81 5.50 -9.15
N LEU A 140 3.16 6.52 -9.71
CA LEU A 140 1.79 6.42 -10.20
C LEU A 140 1.70 5.63 -11.52
N ILE A 141 2.69 5.75 -12.41
CA ILE A 141 2.78 4.94 -13.65
C ILE A 141 3.03 3.47 -13.30
N SER A 142 3.89 3.17 -12.32
CA SER A 142 4.08 1.81 -11.80
C SER A 142 2.75 1.24 -11.30
N THR A 143 2.03 2.00 -10.48
CA THR A 143 0.69 1.64 -9.99
C THR A 143 -0.28 1.36 -11.14
N PHE A 144 -0.25 2.17 -12.20
CA PHE A 144 -1.10 2.00 -13.38
C PHE A 144 -0.87 0.63 -14.03
N TRP A 145 0.37 0.26 -14.35
CA TRP A 145 0.68 -0.99 -15.05
C TRP A 145 0.42 -2.23 -14.20
N ILE A 146 0.83 -2.19 -12.92
CA ILE A 146 0.59 -3.30 -12.00
C ILE A 146 -0.91 -3.54 -11.80
N LEU A 147 -1.69 -2.48 -11.63
CA LEU A 147 -3.14 -2.62 -11.46
C LEU A 147 -3.87 -2.93 -12.76
N SER A 148 -3.36 -2.53 -13.93
CA SER A 148 -3.86 -3.00 -15.21
C SER A 148 -3.74 -4.52 -15.32
N SER A 149 -2.57 -5.08 -15.02
CA SER A 149 -2.33 -6.52 -15.00
C SER A 149 -3.21 -7.25 -13.97
N ASN A 150 -3.24 -6.77 -12.72
CA ASN A 150 -4.02 -7.39 -11.66
C ASN A 150 -5.54 -7.30 -11.90
N SER A 151 -6.05 -6.17 -12.39
CA SER A 151 -7.46 -5.99 -12.70
C SER A 151 -7.91 -6.84 -13.89
N TRP A 152 -7.03 -7.06 -14.88
CA TRP A 152 -7.31 -7.97 -15.97
C TRP A 152 -7.56 -9.41 -15.46
N MET A 153 -6.80 -9.87 -14.48
CA MET A 153 -7.04 -11.18 -13.85
C MET A 153 -8.40 -11.25 -13.12
N GLN A 154 -8.99 -10.13 -12.73
CA GLN A 154 -10.31 -10.06 -12.10
C GLN A 154 -11.46 -10.02 -13.13
N THR A 155 -11.26 -9.29 -14.22
CA THR A 155 -12.25 -9.11 -15.30
C THR A 155 -11.57 -9.19 -16.66
N PRO A 156 -11.13 -10.41 -17.08
CA PRO A 156 -10.37 -10.58 -18.30
C PRO A 156 -11.18 -10.21 -19.54
N GLN A 157 -10.62 -9.35 -20.38
CA GLN A 157 -11.18 -8.92 -21.67
C GLN A 157 -10.08 -8.71 -22.70
N GLY A 158 -10.45 -8.55 -23.97
CA GLY A 158 -9.53 -8.24 -25.06
C GLY A 158 -8.60 -9.40 -25.45
N TYR A 159 -9.02 -10.64 -25.25
CA TYR A 159 -8.21 -11.84 -25.50
C TYR A 159 -8.97 -12.89 -26.31
N GLU A 160 -8.21 -13.81 -26.89
CA GLU A 160 -8.68 -15.09 -27.42
C GLU A 160 -7.88 -16.24 -26.81
N ILE A 161 -8.44 -17.44 -26.77
CA ILE A 161 -7.72 -18.64 -26.34
C ILE A 161 -7.28 -19.40 -27.58
N ILE A 162 -5.94 -19.47 -27.83
CA ILE A 162 -5.35 -20.16 -28.96
C ILE A 162 -4.35 -21.19 -28.39
N ASP A 163 -4.50 -22.43 -28.77
CA ASP A 163 -3.66 -23.56 -28.30
C ASP A 163 -3.53 -23.63 -26.77
N GLY A 164 -4.62 -23.35 -26.07
CA GLY A 164 -4.66 -23.40 -24.60
C GLY A 164 -3.98 -22.22 -23.89
N ARG A 165 -3.62 -21.16 -24.61
CA ARG A 165 -3.00 -19.94 -24.10
C ARG A 165 -3.86 -18.73 -24.37
N VAL A 166 -3.83 -17.77 -23.48
CA VAL A 166 -4.49 -16.47 -23.66
C VAL A 166 -3.62 -15.58 -24.54
N ILE A 167 -4.17 -15.17 -25.68
CA ILE A 167 -3.51 -14.26 -26.62
C ILE A 167 -4.27 -12.93 -26.65
N PRO A 168 -3.60 -11.80 -26.45
CA PRO A 168 -4.24 -10.49 -26.51
C PRO A 168 -4.60 -10.13 -27.95
N VAL A 169 -5.85 -9.74 -28.20
CA VAL A 169 -6.35 -9.29 -29.50
C VAL A 169 -6.76 -7.82 -29.48
N ASP A 170 -7.08 -7.28 -28.30
CA ASP A 170 -7.39 -5.86 -28.10
C ASP A 170 -6.69 -5.34 -26.83
N TRP A 171 -5.58 -4.65 -27.02
CA TRP A 171 -4.80 -4.10 -25.92
C TRP A 171 -5.51 -3.00 -25.13
N LEU A 172 -6.41 -2.22 -25.74
CA LEU A 172 -7.18 -1.23 -25.03
C LEU A 172 -8.15 -1.90 -24.05
N ALA A 173 -8.85 -2.95 -24.49
CA ALA A 173 -9.73 -3.74 -23.64
C ALA A 173 -8.95 -4.51 -22.55
N VAL A 174 -7.73 -4.97 -22.83
CA VAL A 174 -6.83 -5.58 -21.83
C VAL A 174 -6.46 -4.57 -20.75
N VAL A 175 -5.91 -3.41 -21.13
CA VAL A 175 -5.41 -2.38 -20.21
C VAL A 175 -6.55 -1.74 -19.43
N PHE A 176 -7.61 -1.31 -20.12
CA PHE A 176 -8.76 -0.60 -19.55
C PHE A 176 -9.94 -1.55 -19.30
N ASN A 177 -9.66 -2.74 -18.80
CA ASN A 177 -10.69 -3.70 -18.44
C ASN A 177 -11.69 -3.12 -17.40
N PRO A 178 -12.90 -3.69 -17.26
CA PRO A 178 -13.99 -3.10 -16.45
C PRO A 178 -13.65 -2.81 -14.99
N SER A 179 -12.72 -3.55 -14.40
CA SER A 179 -12.32 -3.35 -12.99
C SER A 179 -11.18 -2.34 -12.83
N PHE A 180 -10.44 -2.03 -13.89
CA PHE A 180 -9.21 -1.25 -13.81
C PHE A 180 -9.38 0.15 -13.23
N PRO A 181 -10.31 1.01 -13.70
CA PRO A 181 -10.40 2.39 -13.21
C PRO A 181 -10.74 2.45 -11.71
N TYR A 182 -11.61 1.56 -11.25
CA TYR A 182 -12.01 1.49 -9.84
C TYR A 182 -10.83 1.05 -8.96
N ARG A 183 -10.09 0.03 -9.39
CA ARG A 183 -8.95 -0.50 -8.64
C ARG A 183 -7.78 0.48 -8.62
N LEU A 184 -7.50 1.15 -9.74
CA LEU A 184 -6.46 2.18 -9.82
C LEU A 184 -6.74 3.33 -8.87
N LEU A 185 -7.94 3.89 -8.91
CA LEU A 185 -8.32 5.01 -8.05
C LEU A 185 -8.34 4.58 -6.59
N HIS A 186 -8.92 3.41 -6.28
CA HIS A 186 -9.04 2.92 -4.91
C HIS A 186 -7.66 2.68 -4.27
N MET A 187 -6.74 2.02 -4.98
CA MET A 187 -5.39 1.75 -4.45
C MET A 187 -4.54 3.01 -4.35
N SER A 188 -4.60 3.90 -5.34
CA SER A 188 -3.85 5.16 -5.32
C SER A 188 -4.29 6.06 -4.16
N THR A 189 -5.59 6.23 -3.96
CA THR A 189 -6.10 7.03 -2.83
C THR A 189 -5.85 6.35 -1.49
N ALA A 190 -5.91 5.01 -1.40
CA ALA A 190 -5.52 4.27 -0.21
C ALA A 190 -4.05 4.51 0.19
N ALA A 191 -3.14 4.57 -0.79
CA ALA A 191 -1.73 4.89 -0.56
C ALA A 191 -1.55 6.30 0.03
N PHE A 192 -2.30 7.30 -0.45
CA PHE A 192 -2.29 8.65 0.12
C PHE A 192 -2.82 8.66 1.55
N VAL A 193 -3.92 7.97 1.84
CA VAL A 193 -4.46 7.88 3.20
C VAL A 193 -3.49 7.17 4.14
N ALA A 194 -2.89 6.05 3.71
CA ALA A 194 -1.90 5.33 4.49
C ALA A 194 -0.69 6.22 4.82
N THR A 195 -0.20 6.99 3.84
CA THR A 195 0.90 7.95 4.05
C THR A 195 0.48 9.09 4.98
N ALA A 196 -0.75 9.59 4.89
CA ALA A 196 -1.24 10.61 5.81
C ALA A 196 -1.16 10.14 7.27
N PHE A 197 -1.58 8.92 7.56
CA PHE A 197 -1.52 8.38 8.92
C PHE A 197 -0.09 8.01 9.34
N PHE A 198 0.75 7.56 8.44
CA PHE A 198 2.16 7.31 8.72
C PHE A 198 2.91 8.60 9.08
N VAL A 199 2.74 9.67 8.31
CA VAL A 199 3.32 11.00 8.56
C VAL A 199 2.70 11.62 9.83
N GLY A 200 1.37 11.55 9.97
CA GLY A 200 0.65 12.08 11.12
C GLY A 200 1.05 11.43 12.44
N SER A 201 1.17 10.10 12.46
CA SER A 201 1.59 9.35 13.64
C SER A 201 3.03 9.68 14.07
N SER A 202 3.93 9.87 13.12
CA SER A 202 5.28 10.35 13.39
C SER A 202 5.26 11.72 14.08
N ALA A 203 4.46 12.67 13.57
CA ALA A 203 4.30 13.98 14.19
C ALA A 203 3.68 13.91 15.59
N ALA A 204 2.63 13.12 15.75
CA ALA A 204 1.96 12.91 17.02
C ALA A 204 2.90 12.31 18.08
N TRP A 205 3.75 11.36 17.69
CA TRP A 205 4.74 10.76 18.58
C TRP A 205 5.74 11.80 19.10
N HIS A 206 6.20 12.73 18.27
CA HIS A 206 7.12 13.80 18.67
C HIS A 206 6.42 14.80 19.60
N LEU A 207 5.19 15.24 19.28
CA LEU A 207 4.42 16.17 20.12
C LEU A 207 4.12 15.58 21.49
N LEU A 208 3.74 14.30 21.59
CA LEU A 208 3.51 13.60 22.85
C LEU A 208 4.76 13.53 23.73
N ARG A 209 5.94 13.61 23.14
CA ARG A 209 7.24 13.66 23.83
C ARG A 209 7.75 15.08 24.12
N GLY A 210 6.92 16.09 23.88
CA GLY A 210 7.26 17.49 24.15
C GLY A 210 8.15 18.13 23.10
N ARG A 211 8.39 17.47 21.94
CA ARG A 211 9.12 18.05 20.83
C ARG A 211 8.14 18.83 19.92
N ASP A 212 7.89 20.06 20.31
CA ASP A 212 6.93 20.95 19.63
C ASP A 212 7.69 22.00 18.80
N THR A 213 8.00 21.65 17.55
CA THR A 213 8.69 22.53 16.60
C THR A 213 7.75 22.93 15.45
N PRO A 214 8.03 24.05 14.74
CA PRO A 214 7.26 24.43 13.55
C PRO A 214 7.17 23.30 12.50
N ALA A 215 8.25 22.56 12.29
CA ALA A 215 8.29 21.43 11.35
C ALA A 215 7.32 20.32 11.77
N ILE A 216 7.31 19.92 13.05
CA ILE A 216 6.43 18.87 13.55
C ILE A 216 4.96 19.30 13.50
N ARG A 217 4.65 20.56 13.85
CA ARG A 217 3.29 21.10 13.70
C ARG A 217 2.85 21.11 12.25
N ARG A 218 3.71 21.55 11.34
CA ARG A 218 3.44 21.56 9.89
C ARG A 218 3.17 20.15 9.38
N MET A 219 4.01 19.19 9.77
CA MET A 219 3.88 17.77 9.42
C MET A 219 2.54 17.20 9.86
N LEU A 220 2.13 17.38 11.13
CA LEU A 220 0.81 16.95 11.61
C LEU A 220 -0.33 17.63 10.84
N SER A 221 -0.23 18.95 10.65
CA SER A 221 -1.26 19.72 9.96
C SER A 221 -1.49 19.24 8.52
N MET A 222 -0.42 19.06 7.74
CA MET A 222 -0.50 18.57 6.36
C MET A 222 -1.07 17.16 6.30
N ALA A 223 -0.58 16.26 7.17
CA ALA A 223 -1.08 14.88 7.26
C ALA A 223 -2.57 14.83 7.56
N MET A 224 -3.05 15.63 8.51
CA MET A 224 -4.47 15.64 8.87
C MET A 224 -5.36 16.32 7.82
N TRP A 225 -4.86 17.30 7.05
CA TRP A 225 -5.58 17.80 5.89
C TRP A 225 -5.69 16.74 4.78
N MET A 226 -4.62 16.01 4.51
CA MET A 226 -4.64 14.90 3.54
C MET A 226 -5.63 13.81 3.98
N ALA A 227 -5.61 13.42 5.26
CA ALA A 227 -6.56 12.44 5.81
C ALA A 227 -8.01 12.93 5.69
N LEU A 228 -8.29 14.19 6.06
CA LEU A 228 -9.64 14.77 6.02
C LEU A 228 -10.23 14.81 4.60
N LEU A 229 -9.41 15.08 3.60
CA LEU A 229 -9.88 15.20 2.21
C LEU A 229 -9.91 13.84 1.50
N VAL A 230 -8.85 13.03 1.65
CA VAL A 230 -8.71 11.81 0.86
C VAL A 230 -9.50 10.64 1.44
N ALA A 231 -9.64 10.51 2.77
CA ALA A 231 -10.35 9.37 3.35
C ALA A 231 -11.86 9.33 2.98
N PRO A 232 -12.62 10.44 2.96
CA PRO A 232 -13.99 10.42 2.44
C PRO A 232 -14.06 10.09 0.93
N ILE A 233 -13.13 10.63 0.13
CA ILE A 233 -13.04 10.32 -1.31
C ILE A 233 -12.77 8.81 -1.50
N GLN A 234 -11.87 8.23 -0.69
CA GLN A 234 -11.59 6.81 -0.68
C GLN A 234 -12.84 5.96 -0.40
N ALA A 235 -13.70 6.39 0.52
CA ALA A 235 -14.96 5.68 0.82
C ALA A 235 -15.90 5.70 -0.38
N VAL A 236 -16.06 6.85 -1.05
CA VAL A 236 -16.89 6.98 -2.25
C VAL A 236 -16.36 6.12 -3.41
N ILE A 237 -15.04 6.14 -3.65
CA ILE A 237 -14.42 5.28 -4.66
C ILE A 237 -14.61 3.80 -4.29
N GLY A 238 -14.55 3.47 -3.00
CA GLY A 238 -14.79 2.12 -2.49
C GLY A 238 -16.20 1.62 -2.77
N ASP A 239 -17.20 2.46 -2.63
CA ASP A 239 -18.59 2.17 -2.96
C ASP A 239 -18.75 1.83 -4.46
N PHE A 240 -18.27 2.69 -5.36
CA PHE A 240 -18.26 2.40 -6.79
C PHE A 240 -17.51 1.12 -7.16
N HIS A 241 -16.40 0.82 -6.45
CA HIS A 241 -15.67 -0.43 -6.63
C HIS A 241 -16.50 -1.64 -6.18
N GLY A 242 -17.28 -1.50 -5.10
CA GLY A 242 -18.24 -2.52 -4.64
C GLY A 242 -19.32 -2.82 -5.70
N LEU A 243 -19.93 -1.78 -6.26
CA LEU A 243 -20.91 -1.91 -7.33
C LEU A 243 -20.35 -2.58 -8.60
N ASN A 244 -19.14 -2.21 -9.00
CA ASN A 244 -18.44 -2.89 -10.10
C ASN A 244 -18.18 -4.36 -9.79
N THR A 245 -17.81 -4.68 -8.54
CA THR A 245 -17.58 -6.06 -8.10
C THR A 245 -18.89 -6.86 -8.11
N LEU A 246 -20.00 -6.29 -7.69
CA LEU A 246 -21.32 -6.92 -7.75
C LEU A 246 -21.68 -7.32 -9.20
N LYS A 247 -21.42 -6.42 -10.14
CA LYS A 247 -21.72 -6.66 -11.57
C LYS A 247 -20.87 -7.78 -12.18
N HIS A 248 -19.59 -7.88 -11.83
CA HIS A 248 -18.64 -8.77 -12.51
C HIS A 248 -18.24 -10.02 -11.72
N GLN A 249 -18.37 -9.99 -10.39
CA GLN A 249 -18.01 -11.07 -9.49
C GLN A 249 -19.02 -11.21 -8.34
N PRO A 250 -20.27 -11.55 -8.63
CA PRO A 250 -21.35 -11.57 -7.63
C PRO A 250 -21.10 -12.54 -6.48
N ALA A 251 -20.46 -13.70 -6.71
CA ALA A 251 -20.07 -14.64 -5.66
C ALA A 251 -19.12 -14.01 -4.62
N LYS A 252 -18.23 -13.09 -5.07
CA LYS A 252 -17.36 -12.33 -4.19
C LYS A 252 -18.16 -11.42 -3.25
N ILE A 253 -19.18 -10.72 -3.79
CA ILE A 253 -20.04 -9.85 -2.97
C ILE A 253 -20.83 -10.68 -1.96
N ALA A 254 -21.41 -11.81 -2.38
CA ALA A 254 -22.09 -12.72 -1.46
C ALA A 254 -21.16 -13.19 -0.31
N ALA A 255 -19.88 -13.47 -0.61
CA ALA A 255 -18.88 -13.83 0.38
C ALA A 255 -18.48 -12.65 1.30
N ILE A 256 -18.38 -11.42 0.75
CA ILE A 256 -18.12 -10.18 1.50
C ILE A 256 -19.25 -9.93 2.50
N GLU A 257 -20.51 -10.10 2.07
CA GLU A 257 -21.67 -9.87 2.91
C GLU A 257 -21.96 -11.03 3.87
N GLY A 258 -21.35 -12.21 3.65
CA GLY A 258 -21.66 -13.41 4.43
C GLY A 258 -23.09 -13.87 4.22
N HIS A 259 -23.65 -13.56 3.04
CA HIS A 259 -25.03 -13.83 2.69
C HIS A 259 -25.17 -15.17 1.98
N TRP A 260 -25.89 -16.10 2.59
CA TRP A 260 -25.96 -17.49 2.13
C TRP A 260 -27.20 -17.84 1.33
N GLU A 261 -28.34 -17.28 1.70
CA GLU A 261 -29.65 -17.60 1.10
C GLU A 261 -30.52 -16.35 1.03
N ASN A 262 -31.28 -16.22 -0.06
CA ASN A 262 -32.37 -15.26 -0.16
C ASN A 262 -33.66 -15.88 0.38
N VAL A 263 -34.36 -15.19 1.27
CA VAL A 263 -35.61 -15.64 1.84
C VAL A 263 -36.76 -14.90 1.16
N GLY A 264 -37.51 -15.60 0.32
CA GLY A 264 -38.61 -15.01 -0.42
C GLY A 264 -38.18 -13.78 -1.24
N ASN A 265 -38.95 -12.69 -1.15
CA ASN A 265 -38.63 -11.39 -1.77
C ASN A 265 -38.16 -10.35 -0.74
N GLU A 266 -37.65 -10.79 0.41
CA GLU A 266 -37.16 -9.85 1.43
C GLU A 266 -35.87 -9.19 0.99
N PRO A 267 -35.69 -7.87 1.23
CA PRO A 267 -34.44 -7.17 0.94
C PRO A 267 -33.28 -7.74 1.75
N THR A 268 -32.09 -7.75 1.16
CA THR A 268 -30.89 -8.27 1.81
C THR A 268 -30.46 -7.37 2.97
N PRO A 269 -30.37 -7.89 4.21
CA PRO A 269 -29.85 -7.13 5.35
C PRO A 269 -28.32 -6.94 5.23
N LEU A 270 -27.78 -5.89 5.85
CA LEU A 270 -26.35 -5.80 6.08
C LEU A 270 -25.99 -6.58 7.35
N ILE A 271 -25.19 -7.60 7.24
CA ILE A 271 -24.63 -8.30 8.39
C ILE A 271 -23.43 -7.48 8.89
N LEU A 272 -23.63 -6.67 9.91
CA LEU A 272 -22.57 -5.82 10.46
C LEU A 272 -21.49 -6.67 11.15
N PHE A 273 -21.90 -7.69 11.87
CA PHE A 273 -21.07 -8.59 12.64
C PHE A 273 -21.62 -10.02 12.54
N GLY A 274 -20.75 -11.02 12.46
CA GLY A 274 -21.16 -12.42 12.39
C GLY A 274 -19.97 -13.34 12.08
N TRP A 275 -20.22 -14.64 12.10
CA TRP A 275 -19.22 -15.65 11.77
C TRP A 275 -19.72 -16.51 10.62
N PRO A 276 -19.36 -16.22 9.36
CA PRO A 276 -19.70 -17.08 8.23
C PRO A 276 -19.02 -18.44 8.40
N ASP A 277 -19.81 -19.49 8.43
CA ASP A 277 -19.34 -20.87 8.56
C ASP A 277 -19.47 -21.59 7.23
N MET A 278 -18.33 -21.90 6.60
CA MET A 278 -18.27 -22.56 5.29
C MET A 278 -18.78 -24.02 5.32
N LYS A 279 -18.82 -24.69 6.50
CA LYS A 279 -19.27 -26.06 6.62
C LYS A 279 -20.77 -26.14 6.84
N GLU A 280 -21.31 -25.23 7.66
CA GLU A 280 -22.75 -25.17 7.93
C GLU A 280 -23.50 -24.28 6.92
N GLU A 281 -22.77 -23.61 6.02
CA GLU A 281 -23.32 -22.74 4.96
C GLU A 281 -24.28 -21.69 5.52
N ARG A 282 -23.91 -21.06 6.63
CA ARG A 282 -24.67 -19.97 7.28
C ARG A 282 -23.76 -19.04 8.07
N THR A 283 -24.23 -17.84 8.33
CA THR A 283 -23.54 -16.89 9.21
C THR A 283 -24.08 -16.99 10.63
N LYS A 284 -23.23 -17.43 11.57
CA LYS A 284 -23.54 -17.55 12.99
C LYS A 284 -23.43 -16.21 13.69
N PHE A 285 -24.21 -16.01 14.75
CA PHE A 285 -24.18 -14.81 15.60
C PHE A 285 -24.32 -13.49 14.79
N ALA A 286 -25.13 -13.53 13.73
CA ALA A 286 -25.31 -12.39 12.86
C ALA A 286 -26.00 -11.24 13.59
N VAL A 287 -25.40 -10.05 13.52
CA VAL A 287 -26.02 -8.78 13.90
C VAL A 287 -26.37 -8.06 12.59
N GLU A 288 -27.65 -7.99 12.29
CA GLU A 288 -28.18 -7.57 11.00
C GLU A 288 -28.84 -6.18 11.11
N ILE A 289 -28.62 -5.37 10.08
CA ILE A 289 -29.35 -4.13 9.87
C ILE A 289 -30.25 -4.34 8.66
N PRO A 290 -31.58 -4.42 8.87
CA PRO A 290 -32.53 -4.66 7.76
C PRO A 290 -32.38 -3.63 6.65
N TYR A 291 -32.63 -4.03 5.39
CA TYR A 291 -32.64 -3.20 4.19
C TYR A 291 -31.28 -2.57 3.81
N LEU A 292 -30.32 -2.48 4.72
CA LEU A 292 -29.10 -1.69 4.50
C LEU A 292 -28.15 -2.36 3.49
N GLY A 293 -28.11 -3.68 3.41
CA GLY A 293 -27.35 -4.41 2.39
C GLY A 293 -27.86 -4.12 0.99
N SER A 294 -29.18 -4.21 0.77
CA SER A 294 -29.82 -3.82 -0.50
C SER A 294 -29.56 -2.35 -0.82
N LEU A 295 -29.77 -1.45 0.13
CA LEU A 295 -29.56 -0.01 -0.09
C LEU A 295 -28.15 0.33 -0.54
N ILE A 296 -27.11 -0.26 0.07
CA ILE A 296 -25.72 0.01 -0.28
C ILE A 296 -25.37 -0.59 -1.64
N LEU A 297 -25.76 -1.85 -1.89
CA LEU A 297 -25.27 -2.59 -3.05
C LEU A 297 -26.16 -2.47 -4.29
N THR A 298 -27.45 -2.13 -4.14
CA THR A 298 -28.36 -2.00 -5.28
C THR A 298 -28.96 -0.60 -5.41
N HIS A 299 -28.71 0.29 -4.44
CA HIS A 299 -29.36 1.59 -4.31
C HIS A 299 -30.90 1.52 -4.26
N SER A 300 -31.42 0.35 -3.87
CA SER A 300 -32.85 0.06 -3.73
C SER A 300 -33.13 -0.52 -2.34
N LEU A 301 -34.29 -0.26 -1.79
CA LEU A 301 -34.72 -0.84 -0.51
C LEU A 301 -35.42 -2.21 -0.69
N THR A 302 -35.61 -2.66 -1.92
CA THR A 302 -36.39 -3.85 -2.25
C THR A 302 -35.59 -4.93 -2.98
N ASP A 303 -34.48 -4.56 -3.64
CA ASP A 303 -33.73 -5.49 -4.46
C ASP A 303 -32.88 -6.43 -3.60
N GLN A 304 -32.69 -7.64 -4.08
CA GLN A 304 -31.86 -8.64 -3.42
C GLN A 304 -30.44 -8.66 -3.99
N VAL A 305 -29.48 -9.01 -3.14
CA VAL A 305 -28.10 -9.28 -3.52
C VAL A 305 -27.95 -10.80 -3.74
N PRO A 306 -27.17 -11.26 -4.73
CA PRO A 306 -26.91 -12.68 -4.93
C PRO A 306 -26.39 -13.36 -3.66
N ALA A 307 -26.89 -14.57 -3.39
CA ALA A 307 -26.52 -15.37 -2.22
C ALA A 307 -25.47 -16.43 -2.59
N LEU A 308 -24.64 -16.86 -1.63
CA LEU A 308 -23.56 -17.82 -1.90
C LEU A 308 -24.06 -19.18 -2.38
N LYS A 309 -25.24 -19.63 -1.93
CA LYS A 309 -25.82 -20.90 -2.36
C LYS A 309 -26.33 -20.91 -3.80
N GLU A 310 -26.43 -19.76 -4.44
CA GLU A 310 -26.74 -19.65 -5.88
C GLU A 310 -25.56 -20.08 -6.76
N PHE A 311 -24.35 -20.18 -6.20
CA PHE A 311 -23.14 -20.60 -6.89
C PHE A 311 -22.75 -22.04 -6.50
N PRO A 312 -22.13 -22.82 -7.42
CA PRO A 312 -21.58 -24.13 -7.11
C PRO A 312 -20.59 -24.07 -5.91
N PRO A 313 -20.61 -25.05 -5.00
CA PRO A 313 -19.74 -25.05 -3.82
C PRO A 313 -18.25 -24.88 -4.13
N GLU A 314 -17.78 -25.45 -5.25
CA GLU A 314 -16.41 -25.39 -5.75
C GLU A 314 -16.01 -24.00 -6.30
N ASP A 315 -16.96 -23.11 -6.56
CA ASP A 315 -16.74 -21.76 -7.07
C ASP A 315 -16.92 -20.70 -5.99
N ARG A 316 -17.26 -21.10 -4.77
CA ARG A 316 -17.49 -20.17 -3.66
C ARG A 316 -16.19 -19.72 -3.00
N PRO A 317 -15.94 -18.41 -2.88
CA PRO A 317 -14.82 -17.91 -2.08
C PRO A 317 -14.99 -18.27 -0.59
N ASN A 318 -13.87 -18.26 0.15
CA ASN A 318 -13.91 -18.44 1.60
C ASN A 318 -14.55 -17.20 2.27
N SER A 319 -15.86 -17.30 2.53
CA SER A 319 -16.63 -16.19 3.11
C SER A 319 -16.11 -15.78 4.49
N THR A 320 -15.63 -16.71 5.32
CA THR A 320 -15.12 -16.37 6.66
C THR A 320 -14.00 -15.36 6.60
N ILE A 321 -13.00 -15.56 5.71
CA ILE A 321 -11.85 -14.65 5.58
C ILE A 321 -12.26 -13.37 4.88
N VAL A 322 -13.01 -13.48 3.79
CA VAL A 322 -13.42 -12.33 2.95
C VAL A 322 -14.32 -11.37 3.73
N PHE A 323 -15.27 -11.89 4.51
CA PHE A 323 -16.18 -11.14 5.37
C PHE A 323 -15.40 -10.29 6.39
N TRP A 324 -14.49 -10.91 7.13
CA TRP A 324 -13.75 -10.21 8.18
C TRP A 324 -12.71 -9.24 7.62
N SER A 325 -12.00 -9.60 6.57
CA SER A 325 -11.05 -8.67 5.95
C SER A 325 -11.73 -7.43 5.40
N PHE A 326 -12.90 -7.56 4.78
CA PHE A 326 -13.68 -6.41 4.32
C PHE A 326 -14.09 -5.51 5.49
N ARG A 327 -14.59 -6.07 6.59
CA ARG A 327 -15.03 -5.29 7.76
C ARG A 327 -13.88 -4.58 8.46
N VAL A 328 -12.72 -5.21 8.55
CA VAL A 328 -11.50 -4.55 9.05
C VAL A 328 -11.13 -3.37 8.15
N MET A 329 -11.12 -3.55 6.82
CA MET A 329 -10.82 -2.47 5.86
C MET A 329 -11.78 -1.29 6.04
N VAL A 330 -13.08 -1.55 6.00
CA VAL A 330 -14.11 -0.50 6.08
C VAL A 330 -14.13 0.15 7.46
N GLY A 331 -14.04 -0.64 8.53
CA GLY A 331 -14.02 -0.12 9.91
C GLY A 331 -12.84 0.82 10.16
N LEU A 332 -11.64 0.46 9.67
CA LEU A 332 -10.48 1.35 9.73
C LEU A 332 -10.68 2.59 8.85
N GLY A 333 -11.27 2.45 7.66
CA GLY A 333 -11.60 3.57 6.79
C GLY A 333 -12.52 4.60 7.46
N LEU A 334 -13.59 4.13 8.11
CA LEU A 334 -14.50 4.99 8.88
C LEU A 334 -13.79 5.68 10.06
N LEU A 335 -12.90 4.96 10.74
CA LEU A 335 -12.11 5.53 11.83
C LEU A 335 -11.11 6.59 11.33
N MET A 336 -10.57 6.41 10.10
CA MET A 336 -9.73 7.42 9.43
C MET A 336 -10.52 8.69 9.11
N ILE A 337 -11.74 8.56 8.58
CA ILE A 337 -12.63 9.69 8.32
C ILE A 337 -12.94 10.40 9.63
N PHE A 338 -13.32 9.66 10.66
CA PHE A 338 -13.58 10.21 12.00
C PHE A 338 -12.37 10.99 12.55
N THR A 339 -11.16 10.43 12.43
CA THR A 339 -9.92 11.10 12.86
C THR A 339 -9.68 12.41 12.09
N GLY A 340 -9.92 12.40 10.77
CA GLY A 340 -9.87 13.58 9.92
C GLY A 340 -10.86 14.68 10.39
N LEU A 341 -12.10 14.30 10.65
CA LEU A 341 -13.12 15.23 11.15
C LEU A 341 -12.77 15.78 12.54
N CYS A 342 -12.30 14.95 13.46
CA CYS A 342 -11.80 15.40 14.76
C CYS A 342 -10.67 16.42 14.62
N SER A 343 -9.77 16.21 13.64
CA SER A 343 -8.68 17.14 13.35
C SER A 343 -9.21 18.53 12.97
N LEU A 344 -10.27 18.59 12.14
CA LEU A 344 -10.89 19.84 11.70
C LEU A 344 -11.47 20.61 12.91
N LEU A 345 -12.18 19.93 13.78
CA LEU A 345 -12.77 20.55 14.99
C LEU A 345 -11.70 21.08 15.94
N LEU A 346 -10.58 20.35 16.08
CA LEU A 346 -9.50 20.72 16.99
C LEU A 346 -8.55 21.79 16.45
N ARG A 347 -8.66 22.19 15.17
CA ARG A 347 -7.85 23.30 14.60
C ARG A 347 -8.15 24.64 15.28
N ARG A 348 -9.35 24.81 15.83
CA ARG A 348 -9.68 26.02 16.59
C ARG A 348 -8.78 26.14 17.82
N LYS A 349 -8.10 27.29 17.97
CA LYS A 349 -7.19 27.62 19.09
C LYS A 349 -6.00 26.64 19.20
N ASP A 350 -5.52 26.11 18.09
CA ASP A 350 -4.36 25.20 18.01
C ASP A 350 -4.44 23.93 18.88
N ARG A 351 -5.65 23.53 19.28
CA ARG A 351 -5.86 22.35 20.11
C ARG A 351 -5.41 21.06 19.46
N ILE A 352 -5.33 21.03 18.13
CA ILE A 352 -4.81 19.87 17.36
C ILE A 352 -3.40 19.45 17.79
N TYR A 353 -2.57 20.40 18.24
CA TYR A 353 -1.20 20.13 18.69
C TYR A 353 -1.08 19.82 20.17
N GLN A 354 -2.12 20.12 20.97
CA GLN A 354 -2.09 20.05 22.44
C GLN A 354 -2.96 18.94 23.02
N SER A 355 -4.00 18.50 22.27
CA SER A 355 -4.94 17.50 22.73
C SER A 355 -4.30 16.12 22.82
N ARG A 356 -3.87 15.72 24.02
CA ARG A 356 -3.25 14.40 24.23
C ARG A 356 -4.13 13.23 23.75
N PRO A 357 -5.45 13.18 24.00
CA PRO A 357 -6.29 12.10 23.49
C PRO A 357 -6.27 12.01 21.95
N PHE A 358 -6.35 13.17 21.28
CA PHE A 358 -6.27 13.21 19.82
C PHE A 358 -4.89 12.76 19.30
N LEU A 359 -3.81 13.23 19.91
CA LEU A 359 -2.45 12.81 19.52
C LEU A 359 -2.24 11.31 19.73
N HIS A 360 -2.76 10.73 20.80
CA HIS A 360 -2.74 9.27 20.98
C HIS A 360 -3.56 8.55 19.92
N MET A 361 -4.74 9.06 19.56
CA MET A 361 -5.55 8.49 18.48
C MET A 361 -4.78 8.50 17.16
N VAL A 362 -4.19 9.64 16.76
CA VAL A 362 -3.37 9.73 15.53
C VAL A 362 -2.15 8.82 15.60
N LEU A 363 -1.49 8.70 16.74
CA LEU A 363 -0.35 7.80 16.92
C LEU A 363 -0.75 6.34 16.67
N TRP A 364 -1.81 5.87 17.28
CA TRP A 364 -2.29 4.50 17.13
C TRP A 364 -2.86 4.22 15.74
N MET A 365 -3.34 5.25 15.05
CA MET A 365 -3.76 5.15 13.65
C MET A 365 -2.60 5.04 12.67
N GLY A 366 -1.33 5.15 13.10
CA GLY A 366 -0.16 5.06 12.22
C GLY A 366 -0.15 3.85 11.30
N PRO A 367 -0.31 2.62 11.79
CA PRO A 367 -0.34 1.41 10.97
C PRO A 367 -1.70 1.16 10.27
N SER A 368 -2.75 1.90 10.60
CA SER A 368 -4.12 1.60 10.16
C SER A 368 -4.29 1.57 8.64
N GLY A 369 -3.63 2.49 7.92
CA GLY A 369 -3.68 2.54 6.47
C GLY A 369 -3.09 1.30 5.82
N LEU A 370 -1.97 0.81 6.33
CA LEU A 370 -1.31 -0.40 5.84
C LEU A 370 -2.14 -1.65 6.16
N ILE A 371 -2.73 -1.72 7.35
CA ILE A 371 -3.64 -2.82 7.74
C ILE A 371 -4.89 -2.82 6.84
N ALA A 372 -5.47 -1.65 6.58
CA ALA A 372 -6.63 -1.54 5.70
C ALA A 372 -6.31 -1.95 4.25
N ILE A 373 -5.13 -1.59 3.72
CA ILE A 373 -4.66 -2.02 2.41
C ILE A 373 -4.51 -3.54 2.34
N LEU A 374 -3.86 -4.18 3.32
CA LEU A 374 -3.74 -5.63 3.37
C LEU A 374 -5.10 -6.31 3.47
N ALA A 375 -5.99 -5.81 4.33
CA ALA A 375 -7.33 -6.33 4.46
C ALA A 375 -8.12 -6.21 3.14
N GLY A 376 -7.99 -5.10 2.42
CA GLY A 376 -8.57 -4.91 1.08
C GLY A 376 -8.01 -5.89 0.05
N TRP A 377 -6.71 -6.15 0.07
CA TRP A 377 -6.10 -7.15 -0.80
C TRP A 377 -6.58 -8.57 -0.47
N PHE A 378 -6.68 -8.94 0.80
CA PHE A 378 -7.24 -10.23 1.20
C PHE A 378 -8.70 -10.36 0.74
N THR A 379 -9.52 -9.33 0.91
CA THR A 379 -10.89 -9.29 0.39
C THR A 379 -10.92 -9.54 -1.12
N THR A 380 -10.05 -8.87 -1.86
CA THR A 380 -10.02 -8.94 -3.32
C THR A 380 -9.52 -10.28 -3.84
N GLU A 381 -8.39 -10.77 -3.31
CA GLU A 381 -7.68 -11.92 -3.88
C GLU A 381 -8.21 -13.26 -3.33
N ILE A 382 -8.58 -13.33 -2.06
CA ILE A 382 -9.27 -14.49 -1.52
C ILE A 382 -10.71 -14.54 -2.04
N GLY A 383 -11.35 -13.38 -2.22
CA GLY A 383 -12.67 -13.28 -2.84
C GLY A 383 -12.71 -13.64 -4.32
N ARG A 384 -11.57 -13.73 -5.02
CA ARG A 384 -11.48 -14.26 -6.38
C ARG A 384 -11.36 -15.77 -6.42
N GLN A 385 -10.89 -16.40 -5.35
CA GLN A 385 -10.71 -17.86 -5.33
C GLN A 385 -12.03 -18.59 -5.60
N PRO A 386 -11.98 -19.74 -6.30
CA PRO A 386 -10.78 -20.55 -6.62
C PRO A 386 -10.02 -20.13 -7.89
N TRP A 387 -10.31 -18.99 -8.48
CA TRP A 387 -9.74 -18.56 -9.75
C TRP A 387 -8.43 -17.77 -9.58
N VAL A 388 -7.40 -18.06 -10.38
CA VAL A 388 -6.23 -17.19 -10.54
C VAL A 388 -6.48 -16.16 -11.66
N VAL A 389 -7.15 -16.55 -12.75
CA VAL A 389 -7.77 -15.65 -13.73
C VAL A 389 -9.25 -15.97 -13.76
N TYR A 390 -10.09 -15.01 -13.39
CA TYR A 390 -11.51 -15.23 -13.14
C TYR A 390 -12.22 -15.86 -14.34
N GLY A 391 -12.85 -17.02 -14.11
CA GLY A 391 -13.57 -17.79 -15.13
C GLY A 391 -12.69 -18.51 -16.15
N LEU A 392 -11.37 -18.35 -16.16
CA LEU A 392 -10.47 -18.93 -17.17
C LEU A 392 -9.52 -19.97 -16.60
N MET A 393 -8.89 -19.72 -15.45
CA MET A 393 -7.91 -20.64 -14.87
C MET A 393 -8.07 -20.72 -13.36
N ARG A 394 -8.18 -21.95 -12.84
CA ARG A 394 -8.20 -22.17 -11.39
C ARG A 394 -6.80 -22.10 -10.79
N THR A 395 -6.71 -21.70 -9.53
CA THR A 395 -5.42 -21.61 -8.81
C THR A 395 -4.76 -22.98 -8.69
N ALA A 396 -5.54 -24.05 -8.59
CA ALA A 396 -5.03 -25.43 -8.54
C ALA A 396 -4.21 -25.80 -9.80
N ASP A 397 -4.61 -25.29 -10.95
CA ASP A 397 -4.00 -25.60 -12.23
C ASP A 397 -2.79 -24.71 -12.54
N ALA A 398 -2.59 -23.64 -11.76
CA ALA A 398 -1.61 -22.59 -12.04
C ALA A 398 -0.19 -22.90 -11.55
N SER A 399 -0.04 -23.85 -10.62
CA SER A 399 1.23 -24.11 -9.93
C SER A 399 2.24 -24.89 -10.78
N SER A 400 3.53 -24.69 -10.49
CA SER A 400 4.65 -25.33 -11.19
C SER A 400 4.84 -26.83 -10.88
N GLY A 401 4.11 -27.40 -9.91
CA GLY A 401 4.20 -28.82 -9.58
C GLY A 401 5.44 -29.20 -8.75
N HIS A 402 5.98 -28.28 -7.95
CA HIS A 402 7.07 -28.60 -7.02
C HIS A 402 6.67 -29.61 -5.94
N SER A 403 7.67 -30.33 -5.42
CA SER A 403 7.44 -31.25 -4.30
C SER A 403 7.20 -30.48 -2.99
N PHE A 404 6.50 -31.13 -2.04
CA PHE A 404 6.28 -30.57 -0.71
C PHE A 404 7.58 -30.19 0.02
N ALA A 405 8.63 -31.01 -0.12
CA ALA A 405 9.94 -30.74 0.49
C ALA A 405 10.60 -29.47 -0.06
N GLN A 406 10.57 -29.28 -1.40
CA GLN A 406 11.10 -28.08 -2.05
C GLN A 406 10.37 -26.84 -1.58
N MET A 407 9.03 -26.87 -1.58
CA MET A 407 8.21 -25.73 -1.13
C MET A 407 8.41 -25.42 0.35
N SER A 408 8.57 -26.44 1.21
CA SER A 408 8.83 -26.23 2.64
C SER A 408 10.16 -25.54 2.89
N ILE A 409 11.24 -25.98 2.22
CA ILE A 409 12.58 -25.40 2.37
C ILE A 409 12.57 -23.94 1.86
N THR A 410 12.00 -23.70 0.70
CA THR A 410 11.96 -22.34 0.13
C THR A 410 11.11 -21.41 0.98
N LEU A 411 9.96 -21.84 1.49
CA LEU A 411 9.12 -21.04 2.37
C LEU A 411 9.86 -20.63 3.67
N VAL A 412 10.52 -21.59 4.35
CA VAL A 412 11.30 -21.28 5.55
C VAL A 412 12.42 -20.30 5.24
N LEU A 413 13.15 -20.51 4.14
CA LEU A 413 14.22 -19.60 3.72
C LEU A 413 13.69 -18.19 3.44
N PHE A 414 12.57 -18.07 2.75
CA PHE A 414 11.91 -16.77 2.50
C PHE A 414 11.56 -16.07 3.80
N VAL A 415 10.89 -16.75 4.72
CA VAL A 415 10.51 -16.18 6.01
C VAL A 415 11.75 -15.67 6.77
N VAL A 416 12.79 -16.48 6.88
CA VAL A 416 14.02 -16.09 7.60
C VAL A 416 14.72 -14.89 6.94
N VAL A 417 14.92 -14.93 5.60
CA VAL A 417 15.57 -13.84 4.87
C VAL A 417 14.76 -12.55 4.92
N TYR A 418 13.43 -12.64 4.77
CA TYR A 418 12.56 -11.46 4.83
C TYR A 418 12.58 -10.81 6.21
N PHE A 419 12.44 -11.59 7.29
CA PHE A 419 12.50 -11.01 8.63
C PHE A 419 13.87 -10.42 8.96
N ALA A 420 14.97 -11.02 8.50
CA ALA A 420 16.31 -10.46 8.68
C ALA A 420 16.49 -9.15 7.89
N LEU A 421 16.20 -9.17 6.57
CA LEU A 421 16.45 -8.04 5.67
C LEU A 421 15.49 -6.88 5.94
N PHE A 422 14.18 -7.16 5.92
CA PHE A 422 13.17 -6.11 6.11
C PHE A 422 13.05 -5.69 7.58
N GLY A 423 13.35 -6.58 8.52
CA GLY A 423 13.47 -6.23 9.94
C GLY A 423 14.60 -5.22 10.19
N ALA A 424 15.74 -5.40 9.56
CA ALA A 424 16.83 -4.41 9.60
C ALA A 424 16.42 -3.08 8.95
N GLY A 425 15.85 -3.12 7.75
CA GLY A 425 15.36 -1.92 7.04
C GLY A 425 14.29 -1.16 7.82
N LEU A 426 13.29 -1.86 8.35
CA LEU A 426 12.24 -1.27 9.19
C LEU A 426 12.81 -0.67 10.48
N SER A 427 13.75 -1.37 11.14
CA SER A 427 14.40 -0.87 12.35
C SER A 427 15.19 0.42 12.07
N TYR A 428 15.88 0.48 10.93
CA TYR A 428 16.58 1.68 10.50
C TYR A 428 15.62 2.83 10.18
N MET A 429 14.55 2.56 9.43
CA MET A 429 13.50 3.54 9.12
C MET A 429 12.86 4.09 10.40
N MET A 430 12.54 3.23 11.37
CA MET A 430 11.98 3.66 12.66
C MET A 430 12.98 4.46 13.50
N ARG A 431 14.27 4.21 13.36
CA ARG A 431 15.33 5.04 13.98
C ARG A 431 15.33 6.44 13.39
N LEU A 432 15.24 6.57 12.06
CA LEU A 432 15.12 7.88 11.39
C LEU A 432 13.84 8.61 11.83
N VAL A 433 12.70 7.94 11.85
CA VAL A 433 11.44 8.52 12.33
C VAL A 433 11.59 9.05 13.78
N ARG A 434 12.24 8.30 14.67
CA ARG A 434 12.46 8.70 16.07
C ARG A 434 13.43 9.89 16.21
N LYS A 435 14.38 10.05 15.31
CA LYS A 435 15.28 11.21 15.29
C LYS A 435 14.48 12.49 15.01
N GLY A 436 13.56 12.45 14.08
CA GLY A 436 12.72 13.57 13.67
C GLY A 436 13.40 14.55 12.73
N PRO A 437 12.66 15.56 12.23
CA PRO A 437 13.23 16.61 11.39
C PRO A 437 14.16 17.50 12.24
N GLU A 438 15.38 17.71 11.73
CA GLU A 438 16.37 18.62 12.31
C GLU A 438 16.20 20.00 11.67
N ALA A 439 16.28 21.06 12.49
CA ALA A 439 16.31 22.42 11.99
C ALA A 439 17.71 22.71 11.43
N HIS A 440 17.78 23.09 10.17
CA HIS A 440 19.01 23.48 9.47
C HIS A 440 20.17 22.47 9.64
N GLU A 441 20.25 21.49 8.75
CA GLU A 441 21.60 21.06 8.35
C GLU A 441 22.24 22.29 7.71
N ALA A 442 23.23 22.87 8.37
CA ALA A 442 23.96 24.01 7.86
C ALA A 442 24.37 23.69 6.41
N GLU A 443 24.14 24.61 5.50
CA GLU A 443 24.74 24.50 4.16
C GLU A 443 26.22 24.22 4.40
N PRO A 444 26.83 23.23 3.71
CA PRO A 444 28.26 23.02 3.83
C PRO A 444 28.89 24.36 3.59
N SER A 445 29.51 24.95 4.63
CA SER A 445 30.23 26.19 4.50
C SER A 445 31.14 26.05 3.27
N ASP A 446 31.17 27.04 2.40
CA ASP A 446 32.09 27.08 1.28
C ASP A 446 33.49 26.89 1.85
N GLY A 447 33.87 25.62 1.97
CA GLY A 447 35.17 25.23 2.44
C GLY A 447 36.21 25.84 1.50
N GLY A 448 37.12 26.60 2.04
CA GLY A 448 38.18 27.23 1.28
C GLY A 448 38.86 26.26 0.31
N PRO A 449 39.57 26.75 -0.70
CA PRO A 449 40.14 25.94 -1.77
C PRO A 449 41.07 24.86 -1.19
N GLY A 450 40.64 23.61 -1.13
CA GLY A 450 41.44 22.47 -0.70
C GLY A 450 40.72 21.31 -0.03
N GLN A 451 39.50 21.46 0.48
CA GLN A 451 38.78 20.31 1.07
C GLN A 451 38.02 19.50 0.00
N LYS A 452 38.49 18.27 -0.23
CA LYS A 452 37.77 17.28 -1.05
C LYS A 452 36.44 16.98 -0.36
N ARG A 453 35.35 17.47 -0.95
CA ARG A 453 33.99 17.15 -0.51
C ARG A 453 33.73 15.65 -0.67
N THR A 454 33.62 14.94 0.43
CA THR A 454 33.04 13.60 0.44
C THR A 454 31.53 13.75 0.22
N PRO A 455 30.90 13.02 -0.72
CA PRO A 455 29.45 13.08 -0.89
C PRO A 455 28.76 12.68 0.41
N ALA A 456 27.88 13.52 0.93
CA ALA A 456 27.02 13.15 2.05
C ALA A 456 26.23 11.90 1.66
N ARG A 457 26.49 10.78 2.30
CA ARG A 457 25.74 9.53 2.06
C ARG A 457 24.38 9.68 2.75
N PRO A 458 23.22 9.48 2.06
CA PRO A 458 21.92 9.53 2.71
C PRO A 458 21.75 8.50 3.83
N LEU A 459 22.60 7.48 3.84
CA LEU A 459 22.61 6.40 4.82
C LEU A 459 23.59 6.63 5.98
N SER A 460 24.42 7.68 5.96
CA SER A 460 25.41 7.97 7.04
C SER A 460 24.85 8.80 8.19
N ALA A 461 23.58 9.16 8.19
CA ALA A 461 22.93 9.89 9.29
C ALA A 461 22.82 9.10 10.63
N ALA A 462 23.41 7.91 10.70
CA ALA A 462 23.46 7.09 11.91
C ALA A 462 24.74 7.27 12.74
N ASP A 463 25.76 7.97 12.20
CA ASP A 463 27.11 7.95 12.76
C ASP A 463 27.52 9.25 13.48
N ASP A 464 26.65 10.28 13.54
CA ASP A 464 27.01 11.58 14.17
C ASP A 464 26.76 11.57 15.69
N GLY A 465 27.08 10.49 16.37
CA GLY A 465 26.86 10.30 17.82
C GLY A 465 28.10 10.22 18.68
N GLU A 466 29.32 10.41 18.15
CA GLU A 466 30.55 10.51 18.96
C GLU A 466 31.43 11.66 18.47
N ASP A 467 31.12 12.86 18.94
CA ASP A 467 32.17 13.90 19.08
C ASP A 467 33.18 13.41 20.11
N VAL A 468 34.20 12.77 19.64
CA VAL A 468 35.41 12.58 20.45
C VAL A 468 36.06 13.95 20.56
N ASP A 469 35.87 14.57 21.72
CA ASP A 469 36.59 15.77 22.18
C ASP A 469 38.10 15.50 22.17
N THR A 470 38.79 15.89 21.09
CA THR A 470 40.23 15.85 20.96
C THR A 470 40.85 17.23 21.11
N THR A 471 40.39 17.98 22.10
CA THR A 471 41.09 19.21 22.54
C THR A 471 41.48 19.09 24.00
N ASP A 472 42.50 18.31 24.32
CA ASP A 472 43.41 18.63 25.42
C ASP A 472 44.67 17.73 25.42
N ARG A 473 45.65 18.06 24.61
CA ARG A 473 47.07 17.68 24.85
C ARG A 473 48.01 18.52 24.02
N SER A 474 48.22 19.77 24.43
CA SER A 474 49.54 20.43 24.20
C SER A 474 49.63 21.70 25.04
N ASN A 475 49.92 21.55 26.29
CA ASN A 475 50.72 22.56 27.00
C ASN A 475 51.22 22.04 28.37
N LYS A 476 52.26 21.22 28.35
CA LYS A 476 53.24 21.14 29.48
C LYS A 476 54.54 20.68 28.89
N GLY A 477 55.48 21.61 28.85
CA GLY A 477 56.91 21.29 28.59
C GLY A 477 57.72 22.50 28.16
N ASN A 478 58.24 23.25 29.16
CA ASN A 478 59.22 24.30 29.26
C ASN A 478 58.72 25.71 29.28
#